data_d1626171d0eb0ac77f057a6a3ba4a6d6
#
_entry.id   d1626171d0eb0ac77f057a6a3ba4a6d6
#
_cell.length_a   1.000
_cell.length_b   1.000
_cell.length_c   1.000
_cell.angle_alpha   90.00
_cell.angle_beta   90.00
_cell.angle_gamma   90.00
#
_symmetry.space_group_name_H-M   'P 1'
#
loop_
_entity.id
_entity.type
_entity.pdbx_description
1 polymer ?
#
loop_
_entity_poly.entity_id
_entity_poly.type
_entity_poly.pdbx_seq_one_letter_code
_entity_poly.pdbx_strand_id
1 'polypeptide(L)'
;MEKLSFNRLPDVKDVKIEEDLRFDIPKGRVKFLCRALYDNLFVFPKTNILYAVLLVLAAVSDLLNSEFPCFLIAFLIILILKGTLVFLMNSQYSSFKESGIFPVISRDGIAEVATYTDGGRYIVMSRARWINIEDIRFYSDFISVRIQDRKDIKDGGRFFYIMVEDALEFKDQIAYLWAEAVKDPEEKTGLMLYSENEEKEITDYITEHFGAFENVLHEIASPDVHLDIALIPASEGRNFITLCTIGAGACPMYIDEETRINYGLPDRAEYVIYLPADWKIDNGSLKDERNYWPFRLLKDTARLPIWTGSWLGYGHTISPAEGKLLTEDRPYNSTLLTCPSPDFGTMQYADLSSGKSVSFYMIHPLTPEELDYKKENSTSDLLDQIYPEGCDVMEVFLDRMKS
;
A
#
# COMPACT_ATOMS: atom_id res chain seq x y z
N MET A 1 -26.06 -3.70 20.00
CA MET A 1 -25.34 -3.28 18.80
C MET A 1 -25.42 -1.76 18.71
N GLU A 2 -24.30 -1.11 18.78
CA GLU A 2 -24.20 0.33 18.57
C GLU A 2 -23.43 0.60 17.27
N LYS A 3 -23.58 1.78 16.69
CA LYS A 3 -23.00 2.13 15.40
C LYS A 3 -22.44 3.54 15.43
N LEU A 4 -21.20 3.69 14.96
CA LEU A 4 -20.62 4.95 14.53
C LEU A 4 -20.66 5.03 13.01
N SER A 5 -20.87 6.21 12.44
CA SER A 5 -20.76 6.43 11.01
C SER A 5 -20.13 7.79 10.72
N PHE A 6 -19.39 7.86 9.60
CA PHE A 6 -18.63 9.04 9.19
C PHE A 6 -19.41 10.36 9.27
N ASN A 7 -20.67 10.34 8.84
CA ASN A 7 -21.52 11.54 8.82
C ASN A 7 -22.17 11.90 10.17
N ARG A 8 -21.92 11.13 11.23
CA ARG A 8 -22.55 11.28 12.56
C ARG A 8 -21.58 10.91 13.69
N LEU A 9 -20.34 11.38 13.59
CA LEU A 9 -19.39 11.20 14.69
C LEU A 9 -19.81 12.07 15.88
N PRO A 10 -19.82 11.54 17.10
CA PRO A 10 -20.12 12.32 18.30
C PRO A 10 -19.00 13.32 18.58
N ASP A 11 -19.36 14.48 19.12
CA ASP A 11 -18.37 15.41 19.69
C ASP A 11 -17.93 14.84 21.04
N VAL A 12 -16.84 14.10 21.03
CA VAL A 12 -16.30 13.46 22.23
C VAL A 12 -15.25 14.37 22.84
N LYS A 13 -15.56 14.91 24.04
CA LYS A 13 -14.65 15.72 24.83
C LYS A 13 -14.12 14.87 25.98
N ASP A 14 -12.85 15.04 26.32
CA ASP A 14 -12.22 14.47 27.52
C ASP A 14 -12.02 12.93 27.55
N VAL A 15 -11.72 12.30 26.41
CA VAL A 15 -11.32 10.89 26.39
C VAL A 15 -9.82 10.77 26.66
N LYS A 16 -9.44 9.93 27.67
CA LYS A 16 -8.06 9.51 27.85
C LYS A 16 -7.68 8.57 26.73
N ILE A 17 -6.72 8.97 25.90
CA ILE A 17 -6.23 8.17 24.77
C ILE A 17 -5.05 7.34 25.27
N GLU A 18 -5.14 6.02 25.17
CA GLU A 18 -3.98 5.14 25.10
C GLU A 18 -3.44 5.22 23.68
N GLU A 19 -2.11 5.20 23.49
CA GLU A 19 -1.47 5.53 22.21
C GLU A 19 -1.96 4.67 21.05
N ASP A 20 -2.10 3.35 21.25
CA ASP A 20 -2.68 2.41 20.26
C ASP A 20 -3.53 1.36 20.96
N LEU A 21 -4.71 1.08 20.42
CA LEU A 21 -5.55 -0.03 20.87
C LEU A 21 -5.11 -1.31 20.17
N ARG A 22 -4.54 -2.24 20.93
CA ARG A 22 -4.17 -3.57 20.45
C ARG A 22 -5.16 -4.60 20.97
N PHE A 23 -5.60 -5.48 20.09
CA PHE A 23 -6.60 -6.47 20.41
C PHE A 23 -6.03 -7.88 20.25
N ASP A 24 -6.07 -8.65 21.33
CA ASP A 24 -5.79 -10.07 21.27
C ASP A 24 -6.96 -10.83 20.62
N ILE A 25 -6.65 -11.91 19.88
CA ILE A 25 -7.66 -12.71 19.20
C ILE A 25 -8.34 -13.67 20.20
N PRO A 26 -9.60 -13.43 20.61
CA PRO A 26 -10.27 -14.26 21.60
C PRO A 26 -10.79 -15.59 21.06
N LYS A 27 -11.12 -16.50 21.99
CA LYS A 27 -11.58 -17.88 21.75
C LYS A 27 -13.09 -17.98 21.53
N GLY A 28 -13.66 -17.44 20.46
CA GLY A 28 -15.10 -17.58 20.29
C GLY A 28 -15.57 -17.26 18.87
N ARG A 29 -15.65 -18.28 18.02
CA ARG A 29 -15.80 -18.09 16.58
C ARG A 29 -17.22 -18.12 16.02
N VAL A 30 -18.19 -18.69 16.74
CA VAL A 30 -19.51 -19.01 16.18
C VAL A 30 -20.29 -17.74 15.81
N LYS A 31 -20.31 -16.75 16.69
CA LYS A 31 -21.02 -15.48 16.45
C LYS A 31 -20.40 -14.69 15.30
N PHE A 32 -19.06 -14.65 15.25
CA PHE A 32 -18.31 -14.06 14.15
C PHE A 32 -18.65 -14.72 12.82
N LEU A 33 -18.62 -16.06 12.76
CA LEU A 33 -18.96 -16.80 11.54
C LEU A 33 -20.40 -16.54 11.07
N CYS A 34 -21.35 -16.52 12.01
CA CYS A 34 -22.75 -16.18 11.70
C CYS A 34 -22.87 -14.74 11.17
N ARG A 35 -22.11 -13.81 11.72
CA ARG A 35 -22.13 -12.41 11.27
C ARG A 35 -21.44 -12.25 9.92
N ALA A 36 -20.26 -12.83 9.74
CA ALA A 36 -19.57 -12.84 8.45
C ALA A 36 -20.42 -13.46 7.35
N LEU A 37 -21.13 -14.55 7.66
CA LEU A 37 -22.09 -15.16 6.74
C LEU A 37 -23.25 -14.22 6.42
N TYR A 38 -23.83 -13.57 7.42
CA TYR A 38 -24.91 -12.60 7.24
C TYR A 38 -24.47 -11.42 6.37
N ASP A 39 -23.31 -10.81 6.65
CA ASP A 39 -22.81 -9.68 5.88
C ASP A 39 -22.49 -10.09 4.43
N ASN A 40 -21.93 -11.28 4.22
CA ASN A 40 -21.70 -11.82 2.88
C ASN A 40 -23.01 -12.15 2.13
N LEU A 41 -24.07 -12.57 2.84
CA LEU A 41 -25.36 -12.86 2.22
C LEU A 41 -26.15 -11.60 1.85
N PHE A 42 -26.10 -10.55 2.70
CA PHE A 42 -27.05 -9.45 2.60
C PHE A 42 -26.41 -8.08 2.27
N VAL A 43 -25.10 -7.92 2.39
CA VAL A 43 -24.44 -6.60 2.25
C VAL A 43 -23.70 -6.42 0.92
N PHE A 44 -23.45 -7.48 0.13
CA PHE A 44 -22.82 -7.37 -1.19
C PHE A 44 -23.84 -7.21 -2.32
N PRO A 45 -24.20 -5.96 -2.75
CA PRO A 45 -25.35 -5.74 -3.62
C PRO A 45 -25.18 -6.38 -5.02
N LYS A 46 -23.98 -6.30 -5.64
CA LYS A 46 -23.79 -6.78 -7.02
C LYS A 46 -23.87 -8.30 -7.14
N THR A 47 -23.23 -9.03 -6.23
CA THR A 47 -23.31 -10.51 -6.22
C THR A 47 -24.70 -11.00 -5.77
N ASN A 48 -25.35 -10.29 -4.87
CA ASN A 48 -26.69 -10.62 -4.41
C ASN A 48 -27.74 -10.41 -5.48
N ILE A 49 -27.61 -9.39 -6.34
CA ILE A 49 -28.49 -9.20 -7.51
C ILE A 49 -28.37 -10.41 -8.45
N LEU A 50 -27.15 -10.86 -8.76
CA LEU A 50 -26.95 -12.04 -9.59
C LEU A 50 -27.61 -13.29 -8.96
N TYR A 51 -27.43 -13.53 -7.67
CA TYR A 51 -28.04 -14.64 -6.97
C TYR A 51 -29.57 -14.54 -6.91
N ALA A 52 -30.11 -13.33 -6.71
CA ALA A 52 -31.57 -13.10 -6.77
C ALA A 52 -32.12 -13.41 -8.15
N VAL A 53 -31.45 -12.98 -9.22
CA VAL A 53 -31.86 -13.31 -10.61
C VAL A 53 -31.82 -14.81 -10.84
N LEU A 54 -30.78 -15.52 -10.41
CA LEU A 54 -30.69 -16.97 -10.55
C LEU A 54 -31.80 -17.70 -9.79
N LEU A 55 -32.14 -17.24 -8.59
CA LEU A 55 -33.25 -17.82 -7.80
C LEU A 55 -34.60 -17.56 -8.44
N VAL A 56 -34.83 -16.38 -9.03
CA VAL A 56 -36.06 -16.07 -9.77
C VAL A 56 -36.18 -16.94 -11.02
N LEU A 57 -35.08 -17.09 -11.78
CA LEU A 57 -35.09 -17.96 -12.97
C LEU A 57 -35.36 -19.45 -12.61
N ALA A 58 -34.76 -19.89 -11.50
CA ALA A 58 -34.99 -21.25 -11.00
C ALA A 58 -36.45 -21.46 -10.54
N ALA A 59 -37.04 -20.47 -9.85
CA ALA A 59 -38.45 -20.52 -9.44
C ALA A 59 -39.42 -20.51 -10.64
N VAL A 60 -39.11 -19.73 -11.68
CA VAL A 60 -39.88 -19.73 -12.93
C VAL A 60 -39.77 -21.09 -13.63
N SER A 61 -38.55 -21.69 -13.63
CA SER A 61 -38.36 -23.03 -14.18
C SER A 61 -39.20 -24.09 -13.45
N ASP A 62 -39.27 -24.02 -12.11
CA ASP A 62 -40.06 -24.93 -11.29
C ASP A 62 -41.57 -24.77 -11.54
N LEU A 63 -42.04 -23.54 -11.82
CA LEU A 63 -43.41 -23.25 -12.19
C LEU A 63 -43.80 -23.81 -13.57
N LEU A 64 -42.82 -23.84 -14.50
CA LEU A 64 -43.02 -24.33 -15.87
C LEU A 64 -42.82 -25.85 -16.00
N ASN A 65 -42.05 -26.46 -15.12
CA ASN A 65 -41.70 -27.88 -15.15
C ASN A 65 -41.50 -28.43 -13.73
N SER A 66 -42.56 -29.01 -13.17
CA SER A 66 -42.61 -29.45 -11.77
C SER A 66 -41.81 -30.72 -11.45
N GLU A 67 -41.11 -31.31 -12.41
CA GLU A 67 -40.39 -32.58 -12.21
C GLU A 67 -39.03 -32.41 -11.56
N PHE A 68 -38.48 -31.18 -11.53
CA PHE A 68 -37.12 -30.95 -10.99
C PHE A 68 -37.05 -29.70 -10.09
N PRO A 69 -36.66 -29.83 -8.81
CA PRO A 69 -36.68 -28.71 -7.84
C PRO A 69 -35.49 -27.75 -8.05
N CYS A 70 -35.47 -27.02 -9.18
CA CYS A 70 -34.39 -26.11 -9.56
C CYS A 70 -34.14 -25.01 -8.53
N PHE A 71 -35.20 -24.49 -7.90
CA PHE A 71 -35.10 -23.48 -6.87
C PHE A 71 -34.32 -23.99 -5.64
N LEU A 72 -34.64 -25.16 -5.15
CA LEU A 72 -33.98 -25.78 -4.01
C LEU A 72 -32.51 -26.05 -4.31
N ILE A 73 -32.22 -26.56 -5.52
CA ILE A 73 -30.86 -26.86 -5.95
C ILE A 73 -30.02 -25.56 -6.07
N ALA A 74 -30.57 -24.52 -6.73
CA ALA A 74 -29.93 -23.24 -6.87
C ALA A 74 -29.66 -22.60 -5.49
N PHE A 75 -30.62 -22.64 -4.58
CA PHE A 75 -30.48 -22.16 -3.22
C PHE A 75 -29.38 -22.91 -2.46
N LEU A 76 -29.33 -24.23 -2.53
CA LEU A 76 -28.28 -25.03 -1.89
C LEU A 76 -26.88 -24.74 -2.46
N ILE A 77 -26.76 -24.58 -3.78
CA ILE A 77 -25.51 -24.23 -4.42
C ILE A 77 -25.02 -22.86 -3.93
N ILE A 78 -25.88 -21.85 -3.86
CA ILE A 78 -25.55 -20.52 -3.35
C ILE A 78 -25.11 -20.60 -1.88
N LEU A 79 -25.82 -21.38 -1.07
CA LEU A 79 -25.47 -21.57 0.35
C LEU A 79 -24.11 -22.24 0.52
N ILE A 80 -23.81 -23.27 -0.29
CA ILE A 80 -22.51 -23.94 -0.27
C ILE A 80 -21.41 -22.99 -0.70
N LEU A 81 -21.57 -22.25 -1.79
CA LEU A 81 -20.57 -21.27 -2.27
C LEU A 81 -20.26 -20.19 -1.22
N LYS A 82 -21.33 -19.65 -0.60
CA LYS A 82 -21.18 -18.65 0.47
C LYS A 82 -20.58 -19.26 1.75
N GLY A 83 -20.98 -20.47 2.11
CA GLY A 83 -20.42 -21.21 3.24
C GLY A 83 -18.94 -21.53 3.03
N THR A 84 -18.55 -21.93 1.81
CA THR A 84 -17.13 -22.18 1.47
C THR A 84 -16.31 -20.89 1.58
N LEU A 85 -16.84 -19.76 1.12
CA LEU A 85 -16.16 -18.47 1.26
C LEU A 85 -15.90 -18.11 2.74
N VAL A 86 -16.93 -18.26 3.58
CA VAL A 86 -16.81 -18.02 5.04
C VAL A 86 -15.83 -19.01 5.70
N PHE A 87 -15.84 -20.27 5.25
CA PHE A 87 -14.89 -21.27 5.71
C PHE A 87 -13.43 -20.91 5.34
N LEU A 88 -13.21 -20.44 4.09
CA LEU A 88 -11.89 -19.97 3.66
C LEU A 88 -11.42 -18.75 4.47
N MET A 89 -12.30 -17.78 4.71
CA MET A 89 -12.00 -16.64 5.60
C MET A 89 -11.66 -17.11 7.01
N ASN A 90 -12.38 -18.08 7.56
CA ASN A 90 -12.08 -18.66 8.87
C ASN A 90 -10.76 -19.46 8.88
N SER A 91 -10.43 -20.16 7.79
CA SER A 91 -9.15 -20.86 7.64
C SER A 91 -7.98 -19.88 7.60
N GLN A 92 -8.10 -18.81 6.85
CA GLN A 92 -7.13 -17.71 6.87
C GLN A 92 -6.97 -17.14 8.28
N TYR A 93 -8.09 -16.82 8.94
CA TYR A 93 -8.07 -16.31 10.32
C TYR A 93 -7.46 -17.32 11.33
N SER A 94 -7.58 -18.63 11.09
CA SER A 94 -6.90 -19.65 11.90
C SER A 94 -5.40 -19.66 11.73
N SER A 95 -4.93 -19.54 10.50
CA SER A 95 -3.49 -19.43 10.21
C SER A 95 -2.90 -18.14 10.77
N PHE A 96 -3.67 -17.06 10.79
CA PHE A 96 -3.27 -15.79 11.43
C PHE A 96 -3.07 -15.92 12.93
N LYS A 97 -3.93 -16.65 13.63
CA LYS A 97 -3.76 -16.89 15.07
C LYS A 97 -2.46 -17.63 15.41
N GLU A 98 -2.02 -18.52 14.54
CA GLU A 98 -0.76 -19.27 14.70
C GLU A 98 0.46 -18.39 14.36
N SER A 99 0.31 -17.39 13.49
CA SER A 99 1.36 -16.49 13.04
C SER A 99 1.49 -15.17 13.81
N GLY A 100 0.72 -14.97 14.88
CA GLY A 100 0.81 -13.77 15.71
C GLY A 100 0.28 -12.49 15.05
N ILE A 101 -0.79 -12.58 14.25
CA ILE A 101 -1.47 -11.40 13.69
C ILE A 101 -2.50 -10.87 14.69
N PHE A 102 -2.53 -9.57 14.86
CA PHE A 102 -3.48 -8.87 15.72
C PHE A 102 -3.93 -7.55 15.07
N PRO A 103 -5.19 -7.15 15.29
CA PRO A 103 -5.68 -5.84 14.86
C PRO A 103 -5.18 -4.73 15.79
N VAL A 104 -4.90 -3.56 15.17
CA VAL A 104 -4.50 -2.34 15.85
C VAL A 104 -5.40 -1.20 15.39
N ILE A 105 -5.86 -0.37 16.32
CA ILE A 105 -6.55 0.89 16.03
C ILE A 105 -5.66 2.02 16.54
N SER A 106 -5.24 2.89 15.64
CA SER A 106 -4.34 4.01 15.90
C SER A 106 -4.93 5.34 15.41
N ARG A 107 -4.19 6.42 15.57
CA ARG A 107 -4.55 7.73 15.00
C ARG A 107 -4.68 7.69 13.47
N ASP A 108 -3.94 6.81 12.80
CA ASP A 108 -3.89 6.73 11.35
C ASP A 108 -5.00 5.85 10.74
N GLY A 109 -5.67 5.06 11.55
CA GLY A 109 -6.71 4.14 11.08
C GLY A 109 -6.71 2.80 11.79
N ILE A 110 -7.22 1.80 11.08
CA ILE A 110 -7.34 0.42 11.54
C ILE A 110 -6.45 -0.46 10.68
N ALA A 111 -5.62 -1.29 11.31
CA ALA A 111 -4.69 -2.17 10.61
C ALA A 111 -4.70 -3.59 11.19
N GLU A 112 -4.36 -4.57 10.36
CA GLU A 112 -3.98 -5.91 10.79
C GLU A 112 -2.47 -6.03 10.72
N VAL A 113 -1.85 -6.35 11.84
CA VAL A 113 -0.41 -6.37 12.03
C VAL A 113 0.04 -7.78 12.34
N ALA A 114 1.02 -8.29 11.60
CA ALA A 114 1.67 -9.57 11.87
C ALA A 114 3.01 -9.37 12.57
N THR A 115 3.31 -10.21 13.56
CA THR A 115 4.65 -10.30 14.15
C THR A 115 5.45 -11.39 13.45
N TYR A 116 6.72 -11.11 13.16
CA TYR A 116 7.65 -12.16 12.79
C TYR A 116 7.99 -13.07 14.00
N THR A 117 8.36 -14.31 13.71
CA THR A 117 8.73 -15.31 14.73
C THR A 117 9.95 -14.94 15.54
N ASP A 118 10.75 -13.98 15.11
CA ASP A 118 11.91 -13.42 15.82
C ASP A 118 11.55 -12.37 16.89
N GLY A 119 10.25 -12.04 17.02
CA GLY A 119 9.72 -11.24 18.12
C GLY A 119 9.96 -9.73 18.06
N GLY A 120 10.61 -9.22 17.00
CA GLY A 120 11.02 -7.81 16.92
C GLY A 120 10.47 -7.03 15.73
N ARG A 121 9.91 -7.69 14.73
CA ARG A 121 9.45 -7.02 13.50
C ARG A 121 7.96 -7.20 13.28
N TYR A 122 7.34 -6.13 12.79
CA TYR A 122 5.92 -6.09 12.44
C TYR A 122 5.76 -5.90 10.93
N ILE A 123 4.77 -6.57 10.35
CA ILE A 123 4.28 -6.28 9.00
C ILE A 123 2.82 -5.88 9.10
N VAL A 124 2.45 -4.77 8.48
CA VAL A 124 1.04 -4.42 8.30
C VAL A 124 0.50 -5.22 7.12
N MET A 125 -0.41 -6.14 7.40
CA MET A 125 -1.02 -7.03 6.40
C MET A 125 -2.13 -6.35 5.62
N SER A 126 -2.88 -5.48 6.29
CA SER A 126 -3.95 -4.68 5.70
C SER A 126 -4.21 -3.45 6.54
N ARG A 127 -4.65 -2.37 5.91
CA ARG A 127 -4.93 -1.09 6.57
C ARG A 127 -6.15 -0.42 5.97
N ALA A 128 -6.95 0.20 6.83
CA ALA A 128 -8.00 1.13 6.46
C ALA A 128 -7.77 2.47 7.16
N ARG A 129 -7.54 3.53 6.39
CA ARG A 129 -7.48 4.90 6.92
C ARG A 129 -8.88 5.35 7.37
N TRP A 130 -8.94 6.24 8.33
CA TRP A 130 -10.21 6.73 8.89
C TRP A 130 -11.15 7.30 7.83
N ILE A 131 -10.63 7.97 6.81
CA ILE A 131 -11.40 8.51 5.68
C ILE A 131 -12.07 7.44 4.82
N ASN A 132 -11.50 6.24 4.78
CA ASN A 132 -12.03 5.13 3.99
C ASN A 132 -13.07 4.30 4.77
N ILE A 133 -13.32 4.60 6.04
CA ILE A 133 -14.27 3.89 6.87
C ILE A 133 -15.67 4.49 6.68
N GLU A 134 -16.64 3.68 6.33
CA GLU A 134 -18.04 4.08 6.17
C GLU A 134 -18.78 4.01 7.51
N ASP A 135 -18.66 2.88 8.20
CA ASP A 135 -19.27 2.68 9.52
C ASP A 135 -18.51 1.65 10.36
N ILE A 136 -18.62 1.80 11.67
CA ILE A 136 -18.13 0.86 12.67
C ILE A 136 -19.30 0.41 13.53
N ARG A 137 -19.45 -0.90 13.70
CA ARG A 137 -20.52 -1.51 14.51
C ARG A 137 -19.93 -2.30 15.65
N PHE A 138 -20.43 -2.04 16.84
CA PHE A 138 -19.99 -2.66 18.07
C PHE A 138 -20.98 -3.73 18.48
N TYR A 139 -20.51 -4.95 18.63
CA TYR A 139 -21.21 -6.10 19.14
C TYR A 139 -20.69 -6.43 20.55
N SER A 140 -21.20 -7.44 21.19
CA SER A 140 -20.71 -7.83 22.52
C SER A 140 -19.30 -8.41 22.52
N ASP A 141 -18.88 -8.99 21.41
CA ASP A 141 -17.69 -9.85 21.30
C ASP A 141 -16.85 -9.58 20.04
N PHE A 142 -17.21 -8.55 19.26
CA PHE A 142 -16.41 -8.08 18.12
C PHE A 142 -16.84 -6.70 17.65
N ILE A 143 -15.92 -6.06 16.92
CA ILE A 143 -16.14 -4.82 16.18
C ILE A 143 -16.13 -5.15 14.69
N SER A 144 -17.12 -4.67 13.94
CA SER A 144 -17.17 -4.77 12.49
C SER A 144 -16.95 -3.40 11.88
N VAL A 145 -15.93 -3.28 11.06
CA VAL A 145 -15.55 -2.06 10.34
C VAL A 145 -15.91 -2.22 8.89
N ARG A 146 -16.70 -1.30 8.35
CA ARG A 146 -17.07 -1.28 6.95
C ARG A 146 -16.28 -0.20 6.22
N ILE A 147 -15.62 -0.59 5.13
CA ILE A 147 -14.83 0.29 4.29
C ILE A 147 -15.70 0.76 3.11
N GLN A 148 -15.54 2.02 2.70
CA GLN A 148 -16.24 2.60 1.56
C GLN A 148 -15.88 1.84 0.27
N ASP A 149 -16.90 1.62 -0.58
CA ASP A 149 -16.72 1.01 -1.91
C ASP A 149 -16.13 2.06 -2.87
N ARG A 150 -14.82 2.21 -2.85
CA ARG A 150 -14.08 3.04 -3.82
C ARG A 150 -13.67 2.16 -5.00
N LYS A 151 -13.88 2.66 -6.22
CA LYS A 151 -13.51 1.96 -7.47
C LYS A 151 -12.00 1.70 -7.58
N ASP A 152 -11.22 2.39 -6.78
CA ASP A 152 -9.76 2.48 -6.85
C ASP A 152 -9.09 1.45 -5.92
N ILE A 153 -9.78 0.90 -4.92
CA ILE A 153 -9.25 -0.11 -4.00
C ILE A 153 -9.53 -1.49 -4.59
N LYS A 154 -8.57 -2.05 -5.32
CA LYS A 154 -8.74 -3.32 -6.03
C LYS A 154 -8.75 -4.56 -5.14
N ASP A 155 -8.15 -4.54 -3.95
CA ASP A 155 -7.85 -5.75 -3.17
C ASP A 155 -8.21 -5.71 -1.67
N GLY A 156 -8.86 -4.68 -1.19
CA GLY A 156 -9.30 -4.61 0.21
C GLY A 156 -10.63 -5.33 0.42
N GLY A 157 -10.69 -6.25 1.36
CA GLY A 157 -11.96 -6.74 1.87
C GLY A 157 -12.81 -5.56 2.33
N ARG A 158 -14.12 -5.56 2.02
CA ARG A 158 -15.02 -4.45 2.39
C ARG A 158 -15.31 -4.36 3.89
N PHE A 159 -14.78 -5.30 4.67
CA PHE A 159 -14.99 -5.40 6.11
C PHE A 159 -13.73 -5.86 6.82
N PHE A 160 -13.42 -5.20 7.93
CA PHE A 160 -12.55 -5.71 8.98
C PHE A 160 -13.39 -6.20 10.14
N TYR A 161 -12.96 -7.28 10.78
CA TYR A 161 -13.55 -7.80 11.98
C TYR A 161 -12.50 -7.88 13.08
N ILE A 162 -12.74 -7.15 14.16
CA ILE A 162 -11.86 -7.13 15.32
C ILE A 162 -12.56 -7.90 16.43
N MET A 163 -12.02 -9.04 16.80
CA MET A 163 -12.53 -9.84 17.90
C MET A 163 -12.04 -9.22 19.20
N VAL A 164 -12.95 -8.97 20.13
CA VAL A 164 -12.65 -8.34 21.42
C VAL A 164 -13.72 -8.72 22.42
N GLU A 165 -13.33 -8.91 23.69
CA GLU A 165 -14.26 -9.01 24.78
C GLU A 165 -14.74 -7.59 25.13
N ASP A 166 -16.06 -7.40 25.19
CA ASP A 166 -16.72 -6.11 25.47
C ASP A 166 -16.33 -4.96 24.51
N ALA A 167 -16.67 -5.13 23.22
CA ALA A 167 -16.40 -4.15 22.18
C ALA A 167 -16.95 -2.74 22.47
N LEU A 168 -17.97 -2.60 23.32
CA LEU A 168 -18.58 -1.32 23.65
C LEU A 168 -17.66 -0.44 24.51
N GLU A 169 -16.74 -1.03 25.28
CA GLU A 169 -15.76 -0.30 26.08
C GLU A 169 -14.85 0.59 25.23
N PHE A 170 -14.55 0.18 24.01
CA PHE A 170 -13.67 0.91 23.09
C PHE A 170 -14.36 1.95 22.22
N LYS A 171 -15.70 2.04 22.30
CA LYS A 171 -16.48 2.88 21.40
C LYS A 171 -16.11 4.36 21.45
N ASP A 172 -15.95 4.91 22.66
CA ASP A 172 -15.69 6.35 22.83
C ASP A 172 -14.26 6.70 22.40
N GLN A 173 -13.28 5.83 22.65
CA GLN A 173 -11.91 5.99 22.17
C GLN A 173 -11.84 5.93 20.64
N ILE A 174 -12.51 4.96 20.03
CA ILE A 174 -12.57 4.82 18.57
C ILE A 174 -13.28 6.02 17.94
N ALA A 175 -14.38 6.48 18.54
CA ALA A 175 -15.10 7.65 18.08
C ALA A 175 -14.23 8.91 18.14
N TYR A 176 -13.46 9.07 19.21
CA TYR A 176 -12.52 10.18 19.35
C TYR A 176 -11.42 10.13 18.30
N LEU A 177 -10.73 8.99 18.14
CA LEU A 177 -9.67 8.83 17.16
C LEU A 177 -10.17 9.14 15.74
N TRP A 178 -11.36 8.64 15.40
CA TRP A 178 -11.99 8.91 14.12
C TRP A 178 -12.37 10.38 13.95
N ALA A 179 -12.96 10.99 14.98
CA ALA A 179 -13.35 12.40 14.94
C ALA A 179 -12.14 13.34 14.83
N GLU A 180 -11.04 13.03 15.51
CA GLU A 180 -9.79 13.82 15.39
C GLU A 180 -9.16 13.69 14.02
N ALA A 181 -9.05 12.46 13.49
CA ALA A 181 -8.47 12.19 12.17
C ALA A 181 -9.21 12.94 11.05
N VAL A 182 -10.56 12.96 11.09
CA VAL A 182 -11.33 13.65 10.03
C VAL A 182 -11.38 15.18 10.18
N LYS A 183 -10.80 15.75 11.26
CA LYS A 183 -10.59 17.20 11.37
C LYS A 183 -9.43 17.65 10.50
N ASP A 184 -8.45 16.77 10.26
CA ASP A 184 -7.32 17.06 9.40
C ASP A 184 -7.81 17.24 7.94
N PRO A 185 -7.48 18.35 7.27
CA PRO A 185 -7.82 18.55 5.88
C PRO A 185 -7.26 17.47 4.95
N GLU A 186 -6.07 16.95 5.22
CA GLU A 186 -5.44 15.86 4.47
C GLU A 186 -6.24 14.56 4.62
N GLU A 187 -6.70 14.24 5.84
CA GLU A 187 -7.56 13.10 6.07
C GLU A 187 -8.92 13.21 5.38
N LYS A 188 -9.50 14.42 5.28
CA LYS A 188 -10.80 14.64 4.61
C LYS A 188 -10.75 14.29 3.13
N THR A 189 -9.66 14.59 2.45
CA THR A 189 -9.49 14.28 1.02
C THR A 189 -9.10 12.81 0.81
N GLY A 190 -8.58 12.15 1.82
CA GLY A 190 -7.96 10.83 1.72
C GLY A 190 -6.68 10.83 0.90
N LEU A 191 -6.21 12.02 0.53
CA LEU A 191 -5.05 12.24 -0.30
C LEU A 191 -3.94 12.87 0.55
N MET A 192 -2.80 12.24 0.63
CA MET A 192 -1.65 12.82 1.31
C MET A 192 -0.90 13.73 0.34
N LEU A 193 -0.65 14.95 0.80
CA LEU A 193 0.02 15.99 0.05
C LEU A 193 1.15 16.61 0.89
N TYR A 194 2.18 17.08 0.23
CA TYR A 194 3.03 18.11 0.82
C TYR A 194 2.24 19.41 0.98
N SER A 195 2.54 20.16 2.03
CA SER A 195 2.14 21.58 2.05
C SER A 195 2.85 22.34 0.92
N GLU A 196 2.32 23.47 0.50
CA GLU A 196 2.94 24.30 -0.54
C GLU A 196 4.42 24.63 -0.25
N ASN A 197 4.76 24.83 1.03
CA ASN A 197 6.13 25.10 1.45
C ASN A 197 7.02 23.87 1.36
N GLU A 198 6.55 22.70 1.82
CA GLU A 198 7.27 21.43 1.73
C GLU A 198 7.50 21.01 0.27
N GLU A 199 6.49 21.15 -0.58
CA GLU A 199 6.61 20.86 -2.01
C GLU A 199 7.66 21.77 -2.67
N LYS A 200 7.67 23.05 -2.30
CA LYS A 200 8.69 23.98 -2.77
C LYS A 200 10.08 23.58 -2.28
N GLU A 201 10.25 23.23 -1.01
CA GLU A 201 11.55 22.82 -0.45
C GLU A 201 12.07 21.54 -1.13
N ILE A 202 11.19 20.55 -1.39
CA ILE A 202 11.53 19.33 -2.13
C ILE A 202 11.91 19.65 -3.58
N THR A 203 11.18 20.54 -4.24
CA THR A 203 11.46 20.96 -5.61
C THR A 203 12.79 21.73 -5.71
N ASP A 204 13.07 22.60 -4.75
CA ASP A 204 14.34 23.32 -4.64
C ASP A 204 15.49 22.34 -4.42
N TYR A 205 15.32 21.35 -3.52
CA TYR A 205 16.30 20.30 -3.28
C TYR A 205 16.59 19.47 -4.54
N ILE A 206 15.54 19.02 -5.24
CA ILE A 206 15.68 18.28 -6.50
C ILE A 206 16.47 19.11 -7.53
N THR A 207 16.14 20.39 -7.65
CA THR A 207 16.81 21.31 -8.58
C THR A 207 18.30 21.46 -8.24
N GLU A 208 18.64 21.58 -6.97
CA GLU A 208 20.02 21.74 -6.51
C GLU A 208 20.86 20.48 -6.72
N HIS A 209 20.31 19.30 -6.40
CA HIS A 209 21.09 18.06 -6.35
C HIS A 209 20.97 17.21 -7.62
N PHE A 210 19.86 17.27 -8.34
CA PHE A 210 19.63 16.48 -9.55
C PHE A 210 19.57 17.32 -10.82
N GLY A 211 19.37 18.64 -10.70
CA GLY A 211 19.39 19.60 -11.80
C GLY A 211 18.04 20.24 -12.08
N ALA A 212 18.10 21.37 -12.78
CA ALA A 212 16.91 22.15 -13.11
C ALA A 212 15.97 21.39 -14.05
N PHE A 213 14.66 21.59 -13.84
CA PHE A 213 13.60 21.03 -14.68
C PHE A 213 12.45 22.03 -14.81
N GLU A 214 11.73 21.94 -15.92
CA GLU A 214 10.52 22.74 -16.20
C GLU A 214 9.31 21.83 -16.43
N ASN A 215 9.56 20.55 -16.74
CA ASN A 215 8.52 19.60 -17.05
C ASN A 215 8.27 18.67 -15.88
N VAL A 216 7.00 18.54 -15.53
CA VAL A 216 6.49 17.60 -14.51
C VAL A 216 5.39 16.76 -15.12
N LEU A 217 5.47 15.47 -14.96
CA LEU A 217 4.37 14.58 -15.32
C LEU A 217 3.41 14.52 -14.14
N HIS A 218 2.34 15.32 -14.22
CA HIS A 218 1.31 15.38 -13.20
C HIS A 218 0.40 14.17 -13.21
N GLU A 219 0.06 13.69 -12.02
CA GLU A 219 -0.93 12.64 -11.86
C GLU A 219 -2.35 13.24 -11.91
N ILE A 220 -3.18 12.69 -12.82
CA ILE A 220 -4.55 13.21 -13.03
C ILE A 220 -5.51 12.73 -11.94
N ALA A 221 -5.28 11.54 -11.38
CA ALA A 221 -6.12 10.94 -10.35
C ALA A 221 -5.26 10.11 -9.40
N SER A 222 -5.26 10.51 -8.15
CA SER A 222 -4.45 9.86 -7.10
C SER A 222 -5.36 9.13 -6.12
N PRO A 223 -5.13 7.84 -5.85
CA PRO A 223 -5.96 7.07 -4.93
C PRO A 223 -5.61 7.30 -3.44
N ASP A 224 -4.38 7.69 -3.15
CA ASP A 224 -3.80 7.72 -1.80
C ASP A 224 -2.86 8.91 -1.58
N VAL A 225 -1.76 8.99 -2.30
CA VAL A 225 -0.80 10.09 -2.32
C VAL A 225 -0.78 10.71 -3.71
N HIS A 226 -0.76 12.04 -3.78
CA HIS A 226 -0.56 12.72 -5.06
C HIS A 226 0.91 12.60 -5.46
N LEU A 227 1.15 12.03 -6.62
CA LEU A 227 2.49 11.64 -7.03
C LEU A 227 2.81 12.18 -8.41
N ASP A 228 3.61 13.21 -8.43
CA ASP A 228 4.16 13.79 -9.63
C ASP A 228 5.55 13.24 -9.94
N ILE A 229 6.01 13.37 -11.17
CA ILE A 229 7.37 12.99 -11.58
C ILE A 229 8.04 14.17 -12.26
N ALA A 230 9.08 14.68 -11.65
CA ALA A 230 9.97 15.68 -12.25
C ALA A 230 10.78 15.03 -13.37
N LEU A 231 10.81 15.70 -14.53
CA LEU A 231 11.57 15.31 -15.71
C LEU A 231 12.79 16.21 -15.84
N ILE A 232 13.94 15.78 -15.35
CA ILE A 232 15.16 16.54 -15.35
C ILE A 232 15.99 16.15 -16.59
N PRO A 233 16.14 17.05 -17.56
CA PRO A 233 16.78 16.72 -18.85
C PRO A 233 18.28 16.47 -18.70
N ALA A 234 18.86 15.78 -19.66
CA ALA A 234 20.30 15.72 -19.82
C ALA A 234 20.90 17.12 -20.03
N SER A 235 22.10 17.35 -19.52
CA SER A 235 22.80 18.64 -19.60
C SER A 235 24.31 18.44 -19.81
N GLU A 236 25.03 19.52 -20.03
CA GLU A 236 26.50 19.48 -20.09
C GLU A 236 27.07 18.90 -18.79
N GLY A 237 27.89 17.87 -18.89
CA GLY A 237 28.45 17.12 -17.74
C GLY A 237 27.52 16.06 -17.13
N ARG A 238 26.26 15.94 -17.61
CA ARG A 238 25.29 14.94 -17.15
C ARG A 238 24.49 14.42 -18.35
N ASN A 239 25.04 13.44 -19.04
CA ASN A 239 24.47 12.88 -20.28
C ASN A 239 23.38 11.83 -20.01
N PHE A 240 22.43 12.14 -19.11
CA PHE A 240 21.30 11.28 -18.79
C PHE A 240 20.12 12.12 -18.30
N ILE A 241 18.91 11.56 -18.46
CA ILE A 241 17.66 12.09 -17.92
C ILE A 241 17.51 11.54 -16.50
N THR A 242 17.07 12.39 -15.57
CA THR A 242 16.68 11.97 -14.23
C THR A 242 15.17 12.10 -14.09
N LEU A 243 14.52 11.04 -13.65
CA LEU A 243 13.14 11.04 -13.17
C LEU A 243 13.18 11.04 -11.65
N CYS A 244 12.44 11.95 -11.02
CA CYS A 244 12.33 11.99 -9.57
C CYS A 244 10.88 12.16 -9.17
N THR A 245 10.41 11.39 -8.19
CA THR A 245 9.06 11.58 -7.64
C THR A 245 8.99 12.87 -6.84
N ILE A 246 7.81 13.48 -6.81
CA ILE A 246 7.41 14.58 -5.91
C ILE A 246 6.08 14.18 -5.30
N GLY A 247 6.04 14.08 -3.98
CA GLY A 247 4.82 13.74 -3.25
C GLY A 247 4.85 12.40 -2.53
N ALA A 248 5.74 11.47 -2.89
CA ALA A 248 5.85 10.18 -2.20
C ALA A 248 6.16 10.37 -0.70
N GLY A 249 7.07 11.28 -0.38
CA GLY A 249 7.44 11.62 0.99
C GLY A 249 6.41 12.44 1.75
N ALA A 250 5.29 12.85 1.16
CA ALA A 250 4.17 13.41 1.89
C ALA A 250 3.56 12.38 2.86
N CYS A 251 3.61 11.09 2.49
CA CYS A 251 3.18 9.98 3.32
C CYS A 251 4.35 9.39 4.12
N PRO A 252 4.28 9.29 5.47
CA PRO A 252 5.29 8.57 6.21
C PRO A 252 5.19 7.06 5.94
N MET A 253 6.34 6.41 5.81
CA MET A 253 6.45 4.96 5.75
C MET A 253 6.30 4.35 7.15
N TYR A 254 5.90 3.09 7.19
CA TYR A 254 5.79 2.34 8.44
C TYR A 254 7.14 1.75 8.82
N ILE A 255 7.96 2.54 9.50
CA ILE A 255 9.21 2.09 10.09
C ILE A 255 9.05 2.08 11.61
N ASP A 256 9.39 0.98 12.27
CA ASP A 256 9.33 0.91 13.71
C ASP A 256 10.33 1.89 14.35
N GLU A 257 9.98 2.40 15.53
CA GLU A 257 10.75 3.46 16.19
C GLU A 257 12.17 3.00 16.54
N GLU A 258 12.36 1.75 16.90
CA GLU A 258 13.68 1.19 17.23
C GLU A 258 14.59 1.19 16.00
N THR A 259 14.09 0.70 14.86
CA THR A 259 14.81 0.72 13.58
C THR A 259 15.11 2.16 13.15
N ARG A 260 14.12 3.06 13.25
CA ARG A 260 14.29 4.46 12.88
C ARG A 260 15.39 5.15 13.69
N ILE A 261 15.43 4.94 15.01
CA ILE A 261 16.42 5.54 15.91
C ILE A 261 17.79 4.90 15.70
N ASN A 262 17.86 3.56 15.64
CA ASN A 262 19.13 2.84 15.55
C ASN A 262 19.91 3.13 14.26
N TYR A 263 19.19 3.35 13.16
CA TYR A 263 19.80 3.61 11.85
C TYR A 263 19.73 5.08 11.42
N GLY A 264 19.10 5.96 12.20
CA GLY A 264 18.93 7.37 11.86
C GLY A 264 18.14 7.60 10.56
N LEU A 265 17.20 6.72 10.23
CA LEU A 265 16.49 6.75 8.95
C LEU A 265 15.29 7.69 8.99
N PRO A 266 15.12 8.59 8.00
CA PRO A 266 13.87 9.27 7.75
C PRO A 266 12.74 8.27 7.46
N ASP A 267 11.54 8.57 7.94
CA ASP A 267 10.33 7.78 7.65
C ASP A 267 9.65 8.18 6.33
N ARG A 268 10.30 9.00 5.52
CA ARG A 268 9.79 9.54 4.26
C ARG A 268 10.81 9.39 3.16
N ALA A 269 10.33 9.14 1.93
CA ALA A 269 11.22 8.98 0.78
C ALA A 269 10.61 9.48 -0.52
N GLU A 270 11.49 10.02 -1.38
CA GLU A 270 11.30 10.19 -2.80
C GLU A 270 12.18 9.20 -3.57
N TYR A 271 11.81 8.89 -4.80
CA TYR A 271 12.46 7.87 -5.61
C TYR A 271 12.98 8.45 -6.92
N VAL A 272 14.14 7.96 -7.33
CA VAL A 272 14.87 8.46 -8.49
C VAL A 272 15.17 7.29 -9.44
N ILE A 273 15.15 7.53 -10.75
CA ILE A 273 15.68 6.61 -11.74
C ILE A 273 16.38 7.42 -12.84
N TYR A 274 17.52 6.91 -13.32
CA TYR A 274 18.27 7.52 -14.42
C TYR A 274 17.95 6.81 -15.73
N LEU A 275 17.84 7.60 -16.80
CA LEU A 275 17.56 7.10 -18.15
C LEU A 275 18.59 7.64 -19.13
N PRO A 276 18.92 6.90 -20.20
CA PRO A 276 19.72 7.41 -21.30
C PRO A 276 19.17 8.73 -21.84
N ALA A 277 20.05 9.64 -22.26
CA ALA A 277 19.66 10.95 -22.77
C ALA A 277 18.71 10.93 -23.98
N ASP A 278 18.74 9.85 -24.74
CA ASP A 278 17.89 9.60 -25.91
C ASP A 278 16.59 8.83 -25.59
N TRP A 279 16.28 8.62 -24.29
CA TRP A 279 15.03 7.96 -23.89
C TRP A 279 13.81 8.77 -24.34
N LYS A 280 12.83 8.09 -24.91
CA LYS A 280 11.63 8.71 -25.49
C LYS A 280 10.61 9.04 -24.38
N ILE A 281 10.52 10.31 -24.04
CA ILE A 281 9.66 10.83 -22.97
C ILE A 281 8.50 11.72 -23.46
N ASP A 282 8.31 11.84 -24.80
CA ASP A 282 7.16 12.59 -25.32
C ASP A 282 5.83 11.84 -25.11
N ASN A 283 4.73 12.58 -25.06
CA ASN A 283 3.39 12.04 -24.76
C ASN A 283 2.95 10.91 -25.72
N GLY A 284 3.46 10.88 -26.96
CA GLY A 284 3.18 9.82 -27.91
C GLY A 284 3.93 8.53 -27.57
N SER A 285 5.20 8.68 -27.28
CA SER A 285 6.12 7.57 -26.94
C SER A 285 5.79 6.94 -25.61
N LEU A 286 5.32 7.70 -24.62
CA LEU A 286 4.89 7.20 -23.30
C LEU A 286 3.62 6.34 -23.32
N LYS A 287 2.93 6.23 -24.45
CA LYS A 287 1.84 5.25 -24.63
C LYS A 287 2.36 3.83 -24.83
N ASP A 288 3.62 3.67 -25.18
CA ASP A 288 4.32 2.40 -25.32
C ASP A 288 4.96 2.02 -23.99
N GLU A 289 4.61 0.84 -23.45
CA GLU A 289 5.12 0.35 -22.18
C GLU A 289 6.66 0.23 -22.17
N ARG A 290 7.30 0.00 -23.32
CA ARG A 290 8.75 -0.02 -23.47
C ARG A 290 9.44 1.30 -23.09
N ASN A 291 8.71 2.41 -23.18
CA ASN A 291 9.19 3.72 -22.75
C ASN A 291 8.60 4.14 -21.37
N TYR A 292 7.42 3.62 -21.02
CA TYR A 292 6.67 4.06 -19.83
C TYR A 292 7.02 3.26 -18.56
N TRP A 293 7.58 2.06 -18.65
CA TRP A 293 7.84 1.22 -17.49
C TRP A 293 8.66 1.88 -16.37
N PRO A 294 9.65 2.80 -16.61
CA PRO A 294 10.35 3.45 -15.51
C PRO A 294 9.43 4.38 -14.71
N PHE A 295 8.50 5.05 -15.37
CA PHE A 295 7.50 5.91 -14.74
C PHE A 295 6.52 5.11 -13.89
N ARG A 296 6.05 3.99 -14.42
CA ARG A 296 5.21 3.05 -13.68
C ARG A 296 5.96 2.49 -12.47
N LEU A 297 7.21 2.10 -12.66
CA LEU A 297 8.05 1.55 -11.59
C LEU A 297 8.25 2.56 -10.45
N LEU A 298 8.50 3.83 -10.76
CA LEU A 298 8.58 4.91 -9.77
C LEU A 298 7.26 5.02 -8.97
N LYS A 299 6.12 5.05 -9.66
CA LYS A 299 4.80 5.15 -9.03
C LYS A 299 4.46 3.95 -8.16
N ASP A 300 4.74 2.75 -8.64
CA ASP A 300 4.49 1.51 -7.91
C ASP A 300 5.39 1.42 -6.66
N THR A 301 6.68 1.78 -6.80
CA THR A 301 7.63 1.80 -5.68
C THR A 301 7.22 2.83 -4.62
N ALA A 302 6.85 4.04 -5.03
CA ALA A 302 6.44 5.10 -4.12
C ALA A 302 5.19 4.74 -3.31
N ARG A 303 4.29 3.95 -3.89
CA ARG A 303 3.05 3.51 -3.22
C ARG A 303 3.20 2.22 -2.43
N LEU A 304 4.24 1.45 -2.67
CA LEU A 304 4.40 0.15 -2.02
C LEU A 304 4.35 0.24 -0.48
N PRO A 305 5.04 1.18 0.19
CA PRO A 305 4.93 1.34 1.65
C PRO A 305 3.50 1.63 2.12
N ILE A 306 2.75 2.41 1.35
CA ILE A 306 1.36 2.77 1.68
C ILE A 306 0.46 1.53 1.56
N TRP A 307 0.60 0.76 0.50
CA TRP A 307 -0.25 -0.40 0.22
C TRP A 307 0.03 -1.58 1.14
N THR A 308 1.29 -1.73 1.55
CA THR A 308 1.75 -2.85 2.37
C THR A 308 1.90 -2.50 3.84
N GLY A 309 1.78 -1.21 4.21
CA GLY A 309 2.07 -0.75 5.56
C GLY A 309 3.49 -1.09 6.00
N SER A 310 4.46 -0.92 5.13
CA SER A 310 5.86 -1.23 5.36
C SER A 310 6.75 -0.01 5.11
N TRP A 311 8.05 -0.22 5.07
CA TRP A 311 9.00 0.82 4.72
C TRP A 311 9.99 0.33 3.67
N LEU A 312 10.57 1.28 2.96
CA LEU A 312 11.62 1.06 1.97
C LEU A 312 12.87 1.88 2.36
N GLY A 313 14.03 1.29 2.15
CA GLY A 313 15.31 1.90 2.45
C GLY A 313 16.44 1.33 1.62
N TYR A 314 17.65 1.86 1.80
CA TYR A 314 18.85 1.37 1.13
C TYR A 314 19.04 -0.13 1.29
N GLY A 315 19.33 -0.81 0.20
CA GLY A 315 19.56 -2.26 0.16
C GLY A 315 18.29 -3.11 0.13
N HIS A 316 17.11 -2.50 0.22
CA HIS A 316 15.85 -3.25 0.05
C HIS A 316 15.66 -3.64 -1.41
N THR A 317 15.16 -4.86 -1.61
CA THR A 317 14.78 -5.37 -2.93
C THR A 317 13.25 -5.48 -3.01
N ILE A 318 12.72 -5.16 -4.21
CA ILE A 318 11.30 -5.26 -4.51
C ILE A 318 11.16 -6.22 -5.68
N SER A 319 10.39 -7.28 -5.49
CA SER A 319 10.08 -8.24 -6.54
C SER A 319 8.58 -8.26 -6.81
N PRO A 320 8.15 -8.16 -8.07
CA PRO A 320 6.76 -8.44 -8.42
C PRO A 320 6.43 -9.91 -8.18
N ALA A 321 5.20 -10.31 -8.47
CA ALA A 321 4.78 -11.71 -8.39
C ALA A 321 5.73 -12.61 -9.19
N GLU A 322 5.98 -13.81 -8.66
CA GLU A 322 6.93 -14.80 -9.19
C GLU A 322 6.84 -14.97 -10.71
N GLY A 323 7.98 -14.89 -11.39
CA GLY A 323 8.10 -15.05 -12.83
C GLY A 323 7.67 -13.84 -13.67
N LYS A 324 7.26 -12.72 -13.08
CA LYS A 324 6.86 -11.52 -13.80
C LYS A 324 8.05 -10.59 -14.02
N LEU A 325 8.30 -10.18 -15.27
CA LEU A 325 9.27 -9.16 -15.61
C LEU A 325 8.73 -7.74 -15.32
N LEU A 326 9.62 -6.79 -15.10
CA LEU A 326 9.27 -5.36 -14.95
C LEU A 326 8.71 -4.81 -16.25
N THR A 327 9.25 -5.29 -17.38
CA THR A 327 8.80 -5.02 -18.74
C THR A 327 9.11 -6.23 -19.63
N GLU A 328 8.37 -6.42 -20.73
CA GLU A 328 8.48 -7.62 -21.56
C GLU A 328 9.78 -7.68 -22.39
N ASP A 329 10.41 -6.53 -22.66
CA ASP A 329 11.60 -6.40 -23.50
C ASP A 329 12.92 -6.29 -22.72
N ARG A 330 12.89 -6.48 -21.39
CA ARG A 330 14.07 -6.41 -20.53
C ARG A 330 14.15 -7.63 -19.59
N PRO A 331 15.36 -8.06 -19.21
CA PRO A 331 15.54 -9.24 -18.38
C PRO A 331 15.26 -8.97 -16.90
N TYR A 332 14.79 -7.77 -16.52
CA TYR A 332 14.63 -7.36 -15.14
C TYR A 332 13.31 -7.84 -14.54
N ASN A 333 13.37 -8.46 -13.38
CA ASN A 333 12.20 -8.94 -12.65
C ASN A 333 12.08 -8.35 -11.23
N SER A 334 13.06 -7.56 -10.82
CA SER A 334 13.10 -6.98 -9.46
C SER A 334 13.88 -5.67 -9.46
N THR A 335 13.89 -5.00 -8.31
CA THR A 335 14.66 -3.78 -8.12
C THR A 335 15.40 -3.80 -6.80
N LEU A 336 16.49 -3.04 -6.72
CA LEU A 336 17.24 -2.72 -5.52
C LEU A 336 17.15 -1.22 -5.30
N LEU A 337 17.01 -0.79 -4.06
CA LEU A 337 17.13 0.63 -3.68
C LEU A 337 18.56 0.94 -3.28
N THR A 338 19.13 1.93 -3.95
CA THR A 338 20.49 2.42 -3.69
C THR A 338 20.51 3.90 -3.39
N CYS A 339 21.69 4.46 -3.12
CA CYS A 339 21.85 5.90 -3.01
C CYS A 339 21.78 6.54 -4.41
N PRO A 340 21.23 7.77 -4.54
CA PRO A 340 21.04 8.41 -5.85
C PRO A 340 22.29 9.14 -6.36
N SER A 341 23.43 9.06 -5.66
CA SER A 341 24.69 9.60 -6.18
C SER A 341 25.19 8.82 -7.40
N PRO A 342 26.01 9.44 -8.28
CA PRO A 342 26.52 8.76 -9.48
C PRO A 342 27.34 7.49 -9.19
N ASP A 343 27.88 7.36 -8.00
CA ASP A 343 28.61 6.19 -7.50
C ASP A 343 27.72 5.24 -6.67
N PHE A 344 26.43 5.56 -6.52
CA PHE A 344 25.42 4.88 -5.69
C PHE A 344 25.81 4.70 -4.20
N GLY A 345 26.83 5.42 -3.75
CA GLY A 345 27.40 5.30 -2.40
C GLY A 345 26.98 6.39 -1.42
N THR A 346 26.52 7.55 -1.91
CA THR A 346 26.22 8.71 -1.05
C THR A 346 24.72 8.87 -0.87
N MET A 347 24.26 8.76 0.40
CA MET A 347 22.89 9.04 0.78
C MET A 347 22.56 10.52 0.61
N GLN A 348 21.34 10.80 0.19
CA GLN A 348 20.80 12.15 0.07
C GLN A 348 19.47 12.25 0.80
N TYR A 349 19.29 13.31 1.56
CA TYR A 349 18.03 13.64 2.24
C TYR A 349 17.83 15.13 2.33
N ALA A 350 16.57 15.53 2.19
CA ALA A 350 16.11 16.88 2.41
C ALA A 350 15.55 17.01 3.83
N ASP A 351 16.10 17.93 4.60
CA ASP A 351 15.52 18.35 5.88
C ASP A 351 14.60 19.54 5.63
N LEU A 352 13.31 19.35 5.88
CA LEU A 352 12.28 20.37 5.63
C LEU A 352 12.12 21.28 6.85
N SER A 353 11.73 22.52 6.60
CA SER A 353 11.48 23.51 7.67
C SER A 353 10.36 23.08 8.62
N SER A 354 9.49 22.16 8.21
CA SER A 354 8.46 21.53 9.04
C SER A 354 9.02 20.51 10.06
N GLY A 355 10.32 20.23 10.02
CA GLY A 355 10.99 19.23 10.87
C GLY A 355 10.90 17.80 10.32
N LYS A 356 10.34 17.60 9.13
CA LYS A 356 10.36 16.32 8.43
C LYS A 356 11.67 16.16 7.67
N SER A 357 12.18 14.93 7.57
CA SER A 357 13.32 14.58 6.70
C SER A 357 12.85 13.57 5.66
N VAL A 358 13.27 13.77 4.41
CA VAL A 358 12.89 12.94 3.25
C VAL A 358 14.15 12.36 2.62
N SER A 359 14.27 11.04 2.60
CA SER A 359 15.36 10.33 1.91
C SER A 359 15.11 10.29 0.41
N PHE A 360 16.17 10.24 -0.39
CA PHE A 360 16.08 9.97 -1.81
C PHE A 360 16.74 8.63 -2.11
N TYR A 361 16.00 7.72 -2.76
CA TYR A 361 16.50 6.41 -3.15
C TYR A 361 16.45 6.22 -4.65
N MET A 362 17.54 5.73 -5.21
CA MET A 362 17.59 5.33 -6.61
C MET A 362 17.03 3.93 -6.78
N ILE A 363 16.19 3.73 -7.79
CA ILE A 363 15.68 2.44 -8.20
C ILE A 363 16.65 1.81 -9.21
N HIS A 364 17.17 0.66 -8.86
CA HIS A 364 18.14 -0.10 -9.64
C HIS A 364 17.50 -1.42 -10.12
N PRO A 365 17.20 -1.59 -11.42
CA PRO A 365 16.63 -2.83 -11.93
C PRO A 365 17.60 -4.00 -11.81
N LEU A 366 17.11 -5.16 -11.37
CA LEU A 366 17.86 -6.39 -11.20
C LEU A 366 17.32 -7.52 -12.09
N THR A 367 18.24 -8.34 -12.60
CA THR A 367 17.88 -9.62 -13.20
C THR A 367 17.55 -10.67 -12.12
N PRO A 368 16.92 -11.80 -12.48
CA PRO A 368 16.68 -12.89 -11.53
C PRO A 368 17.97 -13.38 -10.84
N GLU A 369 19.06 -13.50 -11.59
CA GLU A 369 20.35 -13.98 -11.10
C GLU A 369 20.96 -12.98 -10.10
N GLU A 370 20.86 -11.68 -10.37
CA GLU A 370 21.31 -10.62 -9.47
C GLU A 370 20.49 -10.58 -8.18
N LEU A 371 19.17 -10.77 -8.29
CA LEU A 371 18.31 -10.89 -7.13
C LEU A 371 18.68 -12.09 -6.25
N ASP A 372 18.93 -13.24 -6.87
CA ASP A 372 19.32 -14.45 -6.14
C ASP A 372 20.68 -14.27 -5.48
N TYR A 373 21.64 -13.65 -6.18
CA TYR A 373 22.91 -13.29 -5.56
C TYR A 373 22.73 -12.34 -4.36
N LYS A 374 21.86 -11.34 -4.49
CA LYS A 374 21.57 -10.38 -3.41
C LYS A 374 20.97 -11.02 -2.17
N LYS A 375 20.20 -12.09 -2.31
CA LYS A 375 19.62 -12.83 -1.17
C LYS A 375 20.67 -13.50 -0.30
N GLU A 376 21.80 -13.89 -0.89
CA GLU A 376 22.89 -14.59 -0.22
C GLU A 376 24.06 -13.67 0.18
N ASN A 377 24.12 -12.45 -0.40
CA ASN A 377 25.24 -11.53 -0.23
C ASN A 377 24.74 -10.12 0.15
N SER A 378 25.68 -9.25 0.52
CA SER A 378 25.37 -7.85 0.86
C SER A 378 25.01 -7.03 -0.38
N THR A 379 24.47 -5.84 -0.16
CA THR A 379 24.24 -4.85 -1.24
C THR A 379 25.56 -4.42 -1.87
N SER A 380 26.60 -4.23 -1.07
CA SER A 380 27.93 -3.84 -1.57
C SER A 380 28.50 -4.92 -2.48
N ASP A 381 28.45 -6.20 -2.07
CA ASP A 381 28.97 -7.29 -2.88
C ASP A 381 28.27 -7.39 -4.25
N LEU A 382 26.94 -7.16 -4.27
CA LEU A 382 26.20 -7.13 -5.53
C LEU A 382 26.61 -5.93 -6.40
N LEU A 383 26.74 -4.73 -5.81
CA LEU A 383 27.15 -3.56 -6.57
C LEU A 383 28.56 -3.71 -7.11
N ASP A 384 29.50 -4.27 -6.35
CA ASP A 384 30.87 -4.58 -6.80
C ASP A 384 30.88 -5.60 -7.96
N GLN A 385 29.94 -6.54 -7.97
CA GLN A 385 29.79 -7.49 -9.07
C GLN A 385 29.25 -6.82 -10.35
N ILE A 386 28.24 -5.94 -10.22
CA ILE A 386 27.64 -5.24 -11.36
C ILE A 386 28.58 -4.14 -11.89
N TYR A 387 29.28 -3.47 -10.97
CA TYR A 387 30.17 -2.34 -11.24
C TYR A 387 31.59 -2.66 -10.77
N PRO A 388 32.36 -3.43 -11.55
CA PRO A 388 33.72 -3.79 -11.15
C PRO A 388 34.62 -2.55 -11.04
N GLU A 389 35.65 -2.66 -10.20
CA GLU A 389 36.59 -1.58 -9.94
C GLU A 389 37.15 -0.98 -11.22
N GLY A 390 37.11 0.34 -11.35
CA GLY A 390 37.62 1.10 -12.49
C GLY A 390 36.63 1.29 -13.65
N CYS A 391 35.39 0.76 -13.57
CA CYS A 391 34.36 1.10 -14.55
C CYS A 391 33.76 2.50 -14.29
N ASP A 392 33.16 3.09 -15.32
CA ASP A 392 32.25 4.21 -15.15
C ASP A 392 30.88 3.66 -14.75
N VAL A 393 30.55 3.80 -13.48
CA VAL A 393 29.32 3.26 -12.86
C VAL A 393 28.06 3.75 -13.59
N MET A 394 28.05 5.04 -13.94
CA MET A 394 26.89 5.63 -14.64
C MET A 394 26.77 5.13 -16.07
N GLU A 395 27.90 4.98 -16.80
CA GLU A 395 27.89 4.44 -18.17
C GLU A 395 27.34 3.01 -18.16
N VAL A 396 27.83 2.16 -17.27
CA VAL A 396 27.33 0.76 -17.12
C VAL A 396 25.85 0.75 -16.77
N PHE A 397 25.40 1.60 -15.83
CA PHE A 397 23.99 1.69 -15.48
C PHE A 397 23.12 2.09 -16.67
N LEU A 398 23.49 3.13 -17.41
CA LEU A 398 22.74 3.61 -18.56
C LEU A 398 22.68 2.58 -19.70
N ASP A 399 23.76 1.81 -19.91
CA ASP A 399 23.76 0.73 -20.88
C ASP A 399 22.84 -0.41 -20.49
N ARG A 400 22.74 -0.74 -19.21
CA ARG A 400 21.74 -1.67 -18.67
C ARG A 400 20.31 -1.19 -18.93
N MET A 401 20.07 0.11 -18.87
CA MET A 401 18.75 0.68 -19.17
C MET A 401 18.40 0.63 -20.66
N LYS A 402 19.38 0.51 -21.56
CA LYS A 402 19.19 0.36 -23.02
C LYS A 402 18.97 -1.08 -23.46
N SER A 403 19.56 -2.05 -22.74
CA SER A 403 19.66 -3.48 -23.15
C SER A 403 18.36 -4.28 -23.04
#